data_80955f9342569587f21ab0ff34ee1e27
#
_entry.id   80955f9342569587f21ab0ff34ee1e27
#
_cell.length_a   1.000
_cell.length_b   1.000
_cell.length_c   1.000
_cell.angle_alpha   90.00
_cell.angle_beta   90.00
_cell.angle_gamma   90.00
#
_symmetry.space_group_name_H-M   'P 1'
#
loop_
_entity.id
_entity.type
_entity.pdbx_description
1 polymer ?
#
loop_
_entity_poly.entity_id
_entity_poly.type
_entity_poly.pdbx_seq_one_letter_code
_entity_poly.pdbx_strand_id
1 'polypeptide(L)'
;MILSLAVGASAAETTEARVPVTLTVVNTVSPISCTVPACLPVSLIDGYVVTANNAAIVNQGKTGSIKVTKVDVQPGTFEIGNYDDFSAGKNSIALNINGCVTKGAGSLTLADGAFPPINAEKSLAIRYKAKVSTNETMTNALAATVIFTIAAVAEGG
;
A
#
# COMPACT_ATOMS: atom_id res chain seq x y z
N MET A 1 -12.50 14.92 8.95
CA MET A 1 -12.25 14.50 9.43
C MET A 1 -11.77 14.10 9.72
N ILE A 2 -11.22 14.29 10.01
CA ILE A 2 -10.82 13.76 10.53
C ILE A 2 -10.45 13.81 10.83
N LEU A 3 -10.24 14.22 11.20
CA LEU A 3 -9.88 14.06 11.74
C LEU A 3 -9.55 14.47 11.94
N SER A 4 -9.66 15.05 12.24
CA SER A 4 -9.42 15.09 12.64
C SER A 4 -8.93 15.23 13.18
N LEU A 5 -8.81 15.72 13.72
CA LEU A 5 -8.46 15.51 14.40
C LEU A 5 -8.24 15.78 14.77
N ALA A 6 -8.34 16.24 15.07
CA ALA A 6 -8.26 16.10 15.57
C ALA A 6 -8.21 16.31 15.97
N VAL A 7 -8.35 16.83 16.37
CA VAL A 7 -8.47 16.59 16.87
C VAL A 7 -8.36 16.94 17.38
N GLY A 8 -8.50 17.46 17.82
CA GLY A 8 -8.65 17.51 18.48
C GLY A 8 -8.74 17.78 19.32
N ALA A 9 -8.86 18.16 19.69
CA ALA A 9 -9.03 18.21 20.62
C ALA A 9 -9.25 17.89 21.44
N SER A 10 -9.34 17.92 21.83
CA SER A 10 -9.49 17.46 22.78
C SER A 10 -9.34 16.76 23.34
N ALA A 11 -9.26 17.08 23.75
CA ALA A 11 -9.09 16.27 24.50
C ALA A 11 -9.11 15.18 24.40
N ALA A 12 -9.39 15.03 24.20
CA ALA A 12 -9.33 13.92 24.26
C ALA A 12 -8.58 13.38 23.76
N GLU A 13 -8.44 13.36 23.94
CA GLU A 13 -7.72 12.55 23.98
C GLU A 13 -7.64 11.53 22.97
N THR A 14 -8.44 11.47 21.93
CA THR A 14 -8.32 10.63 20.78
C THR A 14 -7.22 11.16 19.90
N THR A 15 -6.16 10.41 19.77
CA THR A 15 -5.10 10.76 18.84
C THR A 15 -5.39 10.09 17.52
N GLU A 16 -5.67 10.88 16.52
CA GLU A 16 -5.90 10.36 15.18
C GLU A 16 -4.73 10.74 14.30
N ALA A 17 -4.05 9.75 13.75
CA ALA A 17 -3.01 9.96 12.77
C ALA A 17 -3.43 9.28 11.48
N ARG A 18 -3.49 10.05 10.40
CA ARG A 18 -3.79 9.53 9.08
C ARG A 18 -2.49 9.52 8.28
N VAL A 19 -2.09 8.34 7.85
CA VAL A 19 -0.81 8.14 7.21
C VAL A 19 -1.06 7.56 5.82
N PRO A 20 -1.16 8.40 4.77
CA PRO A 20 -1.39 7.89 3.43
C PRO A 20 -0.13 7.26 2.86
N VAL A 21 -0.33 6.19 2.10
CA VAL A 21 0.73 5.52 1.35
C VAL A 21 0.46 5.78 -0.14
N THR A 22 1.43 6.36 -0.81
CA THR A 22 1.30 6.73 -2.21
C THR A 22 1.74 5.58 -3.11
N LEU A 23 0.98 5.36 -4.17
CA LEU A 23 1.27 4.33 -5.16
C LEU A 23 1.74 4.95 -6.46
N THR A 24 2.68 4.27 -7.12
CA THR A 24 3.13 4.62 -8.46
C THR A 24 3.12 3.37 -9.32
N VAL A 25 2.62 3.50 -10.55
CA VAL A 25 2.65 2.39 -11.50
C VAL A 25 3.80 2.62 -12.47
N VAL A 26 4.59 1.58 -12.66
CA VAL A 26 5.66 1.58 -13.66
C VAL A 26 5.28 0.57 -14.75
N ASN A 27 5.17 1.08 -15.98
CA ASN A 27 4.86 0.25 -17.13
C ASN A 27 6.19 -0.16 -17.77
N THR A 28 6.52 -1.43 -17.65
CA THR A 28 7.84 -1.93 -18.08
C THR A 28 7.85 -2.58 -19.47
N VAL A 29 6.68 -2.78 -20.07
CA VAL A 29 6.57 -3.42 -21.38
C VAL A 29 5.64 -2.61 -22.25
N SER A 30 5.06 -3.23 -23.26
CA SER A 30 4.11 -2.57 -24.16
C SER A 30 3.05 -1.80 -23.39
N PRO A 31 2.47 -0.77 -24.02
CA PRO A 31 1.41 -0.01 -23.35
C PRO A 31 0.31 -0.91 -22.81
N ILE A 32 -0.03 -0.71 -21.57
CA ILE A 32 -1.14 -1.39 -20.92
C ILE A 32 -2.12 -0.34 -20.42
N SER A 33 -3.37 -0.74 -20.29
CA SER A 33 -4.41 0.14 -19.75
C SER A 33 -4.86 -0.40 -18.41
N CYS A 34 -4.48 0.28 -17.35
CA CYS A 34 -4.89 -0.14 -16.01
C CYS A 34 -5.06 1.07 -15.11
N THR A 35 -5.81 0.87 -14.03
CA THR A 35 -5.88 1.84 -12.95
C THR A 35 -5.36 1.21 -11.68
N VAL A 36 -4.77 2.03 -10.84
CA VAL A 36 -4.32 1.64 -9.50
C VAL A 36 -4.90 2.62 -8.50
N PRO A 37 -4.97 2.27 -7.21
CA PRO A 37 -5.40 3.21 -6.19
C PRO A 37 -4.47 4.43 -6.16
N ALA A 38 -5.05 5.61 -5.98
CA ALA A 38 -4.24 6.83 -5.84
C ALA A 38 -3.43 6.82 -4.57
N CYS A 39 -3.93 6.15 -3.53
CA CYS A 39 -3.22 5.98 -2.27
C CYS A 39 -3.79 4.79 -1.52
N LEU A 40 -3.02 4.32 -0.54
CA LEU A 40 -3.47 3.33 0.42
C LEU A 40 -3.54 4.02 1.78
N PRO A 41 -4.70 4.50 2.19
CA PRO A 41 -4.80 5.21 3.46
C PRO A 41 -4.58 4.28 4.65
N VAL A 42 -3.85 4.78 5.61
CA VAL A 42 -3.60 4.11 6.88
C VAL A 42 -3.88 5.12 7.98
N SER A 43 -4.68 4.74 8.95
CA SER A 43 -4.98 5.58 10.09
C SER A 43 -4.56 4.87 11.37
N LEU A 44 -3.96 5.63 12.27
CA LEU A 44 -3.63 5.15 13.61
C LEU A 44 -4.54 5.90 14.59
N ILE A 45 -5.46 5.18 15.20
CA ILE A 45 -6.47 5.74 16.08
C ILE A 45 -6.43 4.98 17.40
N ASP A 46 -6.08 5.67 18.47
CA ASP A 46 -5.99 5.08 19.81
C ASP A 46 -5.16 3.80 19.84
N GLY A 47 -4.06 3.78 19.09
CA GLY A 47 -3.16 2.64 19.03
C GLY A 47 -3.58 1.55 18.04
N TYR A 48 -4.72 1.70 17.40
CA TYR A 48 -5.21 0.72 16.42
C TYR A 48 -4.97 1.22 15.01
N VAL A 49 -4.48 0.33 14.17
CA VAL A 49 -4.25 0.64 12.75
C VAL A 49 -5.48 0.26 11.94
N VAL A 50 -5.97 1.21 11.16
CA VAL A 50 -7.12 1.01 10.29
C VAL A 50 -6.68 1.24 8.86
N THR A 51 -7.04 0.31 7.97
CA THR A 51 -6.73 0.39 6.54
C THR A 51 -8.02 0.30 5.73
N ALA A 52 -7.95 0.77 4.48
CA ALA A 52 -9.10 0.65 3.57
C ALA A 52 -9.19 -0.79 3.03
N ASN A 53 -10.38 -1.16 2.59
CA ASN A 53 -10.62 -2.49 2.05
C ASN A 53 -11.15 -2.47 0.62
N ASN A 54 -11.06 -1.33 -0.05
CA ASN A 54 -11.60 -1.17 -1.40
C ASN A 54 -10.54 -0.87 -2.45
N ALA A 55 -9.27 -1.06 -2.13
CA ALA A 55 -8.20 -0.83 -3.08
C ALA A 55 -8.14 -1.98 -4.10
N ALA A 56 -7.94 -1.63 -5.35
CA ALA A 56 -7.86 -2.63 -6.42
C ALA A 56 -7.06 -2.10 -7.60
N ILE A 57 -6.43 -3.04 -8.31
CA ILE A 57 -5.84 -2.77 -9.62
C ILE A 57 -6.82 -3.29 -10.65
N VAL A 58 -7.17 -2.47 -11.63
CA VAL A 58 -8.16 -2.81 -12.65
C VAL A 58 -7.48 -2.86 -14.01
N ASN A 59 -7.65 -3.96 -14.71
CA ASN A 59 -7.24 -4.07 -16.11
C ASN A 59 -8.36 -3.49 -16.97
N GLN A 60 -8.11 -2.33 -17.55
CA GLN A 60 -9.08 -1.65 -18.41
C GLN A 60 -8.96 -2.05 -19.89
N GLY A 61 -8.00 -2.90 -20.20
CA GLY A 61 -7.83 -3.40 -21.56
C GLY A 61 -9.00 -4.28 -21.95
N LYS A 62 -9.31 -4.28 -23.24
CA LYS A 62 -10.39 -5.10 -23.81
C LYS A 62 -9.94 -6.53 -24.08
N THR A 63 -8.65 -6.76 -24.18
CA THR A 63 -8.06 -8.07 -24.46
C THR A 63 -6.78 -8.21 -23.65
N GLY A 64 -6.40 -9.45 -23.41
CA GLY A 64 -5.14 -9.76 -22.74
C GLY A 64 -5.21 -9.60 -21.23
N SER A 65 -4.22 -10.16 -20.58
CA SER A 65 -4.09 -10.10 -19.12
C SER A 65 -2.88 -9.28 -18.74
N ILE A 66 -2.93 -8.70 -17.56
CA ILE A 66 -1.78 -7.99 -16.97
C ILE A 66 -1.45 -8.66 -15.64
N LYS A 67 -0.23 -8.45 -15.17
CA LYS A 67 0.22 -9.05 -13.92
C LYS A 67 1.18 -8.12 -13.21
N VAL A 68 1.06 -8.05 -11.89
CA VAL A 68 2.06 -7.38 -11.05
C VAL A 68 3.27 -8.31 -10.97
N THR A 69 4.41 -7.83 -11.42
CA THR A 69 5.66 -8.59 -11.45
C THR A 69 6.60 -8.20 -10.34
N LYS A 70 6.40 -7.02 -9.76
CA LYS A 70 7.25 -6.51 -8.69
C LYS A 70 6.46 -5.53 -7.83
N VAL A 71 6.71 -5.55 -6.54
CA VAL A 71 6.19 -4.54 -5.62
C VAL A 71 7.38 -4.02 -4.82
N ASP A 72 7.59 -2.73 -4.86
CA ASP A 72 8.70 -2.07 -4.21
C ASP A 72 8.15 -1.05 -3.23
N VAL A 73 8.71 -0.98 -2.02
CA VAL A 73 8.26 -0.04 -0.99
C VAL A 73 9.43 0.87 -0.63
N GLN A 74 9.23 2.16 -0.81
CA GLN A 74 10.22 3.17 -0.52
C GLN A 74 9.79 4.04 0.65
N PRO A 75 10.72 4.47 1.50
CA PRO A 75 10.38 5.32 2.63
C PRO A 75 9.95 6.71 2.16
N GLY A 76 9.04 7.31 2.93
CA GLY A 76 8.69 8.71 2.83
C GLY A 76 9.12 9.40 4.14
N THR A 77 8.13 9.89 4.89
CA THR A 77 8.41 10.45 6.22
C THR A 77 8.64 9.35 7.26
N PHE A 78 8.24 8.11 6.94
CA PHE A 78 8.44 6.97 7.82
C PHE A 78 9.51 6.04 7.24
N GLU A 79 10.25 5.39 8.12
CA GLU A 79 11.15 4.32 7.71
C GLU A 79 10.34 3.05 7.50
N ILE A 80 10.81 2.21 6.59
CA ILE A 80 10.14 0.94 6.31
C ILE A 80 10.73 -0.14 7.22
N GLY A 81 9.88 -0.70 8.05
CA GLY A 81 10.28 -1.74 8.99
C GLY A 81 10.02 -3.15 8.47
N ASN A 82 10.50 -4.12 9.23
CA ASN A 82 10.23 -5.52 8.99
C ASN A 82 8.86 -5.86 9.60
N TYR A 83 7.94 -6.35 8.79
CA TYR A 83 6.58 -6.62 9.25
C TYR A 83 6.52 -7.75 10.27
N ASP A 84 7.30 -8.81 10.04
CA ASP A 84 7.26 -9.98 10.91
C ASP A 84 8.01 -9.75 12.23
N ASP A 85 8.95 -8.81 12.22
CA ASP A 85 9.74 -8.46 13.40
C ASP A 85 9.74 -6.94 13.56
N PHE A 86 8.55 -6.41 13.74
CA PHE A 86 8.36 -4.96 13.79
C PHE A 86 8.73 -4.42 15.16
N SER A 87 9.67 -3.51 15.19
CA SER A 87 10.04 -2.83 16.42
C SER A 87 9.59 -1.37 16.37
N ALA A 88 9.16 -0.88 17.50
CA ALA A 88 8.75 0.51 17.62
C ALA A 88 9.97 1.41 17.44
N GLY A 89 9.90 2.28 16.45
CA GLY A 89 10.91 3.29 16.19
C GLY A 89 10.30 4.66 16.28
N LYS A 90 11.02 5.65 15.77
CA LYS A 90 10.51 7.01 15.77
C LYS A 90 9.27 7.12 14.90
N ASN A 91 9.46 7.01 13.62
CA ASN A 91 8.39 6.99 12.63
C ASN A 91 8.67 5.80 11.73
N SER A 92 8.00 4.70 11.99
CA SER A 92 8.22 3.45 11.27
C SER A 92 6.90 2.87 10.81
N ILE A 93 6.91 2.29 9.61
CA ILE A 93 5.76 1.59 9.06
C ILE A 93 6.24 0.30 8.41
N ALA A 94 5.49 -0.76 8.61
CA ALA A 94 5.71 -2.02 7.91
C ALA A 94 4.41 -2.44 7.27
N LEU A 95 4.50 -3.03 6.09
CA LEU A 95 3.33 -3.33 5.27
C LEU A 95 3.25 -4.82 4.96
N ASN A 96 2.00 -5.28 4.90
CA ASN A 96 1.65 -6.57 4.32
C ASN A 96 0.69 -6.28 3.18
N ILE A 97 1.09 -6.60 1.96
CA ILE A 97 0.30 -6.34 0.75
C ILE A 97 0.03 -7.69 0.10
N ASN A 98 -1.24 -8.11 0.09
CA ASN A 98 -1.67 -9.41 -0.43
C ASN A 98 -0.84 -10.58 0.15
N GLY A 99 -0.49 -10.48 1.44
CA GLY A 99 0.29 -11.52 2.11
C GLY A 99 1.81 -11.38 1.97
N CYS A 100 2.28 -10.44 1.16
CA CYS A 100 3.70 -10.18 0.96
C CYS A 100 4.13 -9.05 1.89
N VAL A 101 5.17 -9.27 2.69
CA VAL A 101 5.52 -8.37 3.78
C VAL A 101 6.83 -7.65 3.52
N THR A 102 6.93 -6.43 4.05
CA THR A 102 8.17 -5.68 4.00
C THR A 102 9.20 -6.30 4.95
N LYS A 103 10.45 -6.30 4.52
CA LYS A 103 11.62 -6.66 5.33
C LYS A 103 12.55 -5.46 5.49
N GLY A 104 12.05 -4.28 5.24
CA GLY A 104 12.73 -3.03 5.12
C GLY A 104 12.34 -2.39 3.80
N ALA A 105 13.00 -1.30 3.43
CA ALA A 105 12.77 -0.66 2.13
C ALA A 105 13.22 -1.59 1.00
N GLY A 106 12.52 -1.54 -0.12
CA GLY A 106 12.87 -2.31 -1.31
C GLY A 106 11.77 -3.22 -1.77
N SER A 107 12.13 -4.20 -2.58
CA SER A 107 11.18 -5.11 -3.22
C SER A 107 10.68 -6.17 -2.24
N LEU A 108 9.39 -6.44 -2.31
CA LEU A 108 8.80 -7.56 -1.56
C LEU A 108 9.09 -8.86 -2.27
N THR A 109 9.20 -9.93 -1.49
CA THR A 109 9.18 -11.28 -2.06
C THR A 109 7.74 -11.64 -2.30
N LEU A 110 7.36 -11.81 -3.57
CA LEU A 110 5.97 -12.10 -3.92
C LEU A 110 5.68 -13.58 -3.72
N ALA A 111 4.70 -13.87 -2.87
CA ALA A 111 4.26 -15.23 -2.63
C ALA A 111 3.46 -15.75 -3.86
N ASP A 112 3.50 -17.05 -4.06
CA ASP A 112 2.73 -17.66 -5.14
C ASP A 112 1.24 -17.35 -4.98
N GLY A 113 0.63 -16.90 -6.05
CA GLY A 113 -0.80 -16.59 -6.05
C GLY A 113 -1.18 -15.27 -5.41
N ALA A 114 -0.22 -14.51 -4.88
CA ALA A 114 -0.51 -13.21 -4.27
C ALA A 114 -0.99 -12.19 -5.31
N PHE A 115 -0.43 -12.24 -6.50
CA PHE A 115 -0.75 -11.33 -7.60
C PHE A 115 -1.00 -12.14 -8.87
N PRO A 116 -2.15 -12.80 -8.97
CA PRO A 116 -2.49 -13.57 -10.17
C PRO A 116 -2.72 -12.66 -11.37
N PRO A 117 -2.66 -13.17 -12.58
CA PRO A 117 -2.98 -12.38 -13.77
C PRO A 117 -4.38 -11.77 -13.65
N ILE A 118 -4.51 -10.55 -14.13
CA ILE A 118 -5.78 -9.81 -14.13
C ILE A 118 -6.28 -9.80 -15.58
N ASN A 119 -7.33 -10.55 -15.85
CA ASN A 119 -7.90 -10.66 -17.19
C ASN A 119 -8.51 -9.34 -17.62
N ALA A 120 -8.75 -9.21 -18.92
CA ALA A 120 -9.35 -8.02 -19.50
C ALA A 120 -10.62 -7.63 -18.75
N GLU A 121 -10.77 -6.36 -18.44
CA GLU A 121 -11.94 -5.79 -17.78
C GLU A 121 -12.21 -6.36 -16.38
N LYS A 122 -11.19 -6.97 -15.75
CA LYS A 122 -11.29 -7.51 -14.40
C LYS A 122 -10.41 -6.73 -13.44
N SER A 123 -10.55 -7.00 -12.15
CA SER A 123 -9.79 -6.34 -11.11
C SER A 123 -9.17 -7.34 -10.15
N LEU A 124 -8.10 -6.89 -9.49
CA LEU A 124 -7.46 -7.63 -8.42
C LEU A 124 -7.53 -6.77 -7.15
N ALA A 125 -8.13 -7.28 -6.11
CA ALA A 125 -8.17 -6.59 -4.82
C ALA A 125 -6.76 -6.46 -4.25
N ILE A 126 -6.43 -5.28 -3.75
CA ILE A 126 -5.20 -5.03 -3.01
C ILE A 126 -5.57 -4.97 -1.54
N ARG A 127 -5.31 -6.05 -0.83
CA ARG A 127 -5.57 -6.13 0.60
C ARG A 127 -4.29 -5.85 1.33
N TYR A 128 -4.30 -4.83 2.16
CA TYR A 128 -3.09 -4.45 2.85
C TYR A 128 -3.34 -4.22 4.34
N LYS A 129 -2.31 -4.47 5.11
CA LYS A 129 -2.27 -4.21 6.54
C LYS A 129 -0.99 -3.46 6.84
N ALA A 130 -0.98 -2.73 7.94
CA ALA A 130 0.19 -1.97 8.33
C ALA A 130 0.43 -2.09 9.82
N LYS A 131 1.70 -2.04 10.19
CA LYS A 131 2.13 -1.80 11.56
C LYS A 131 2.78 -0.44 11.57
N VAL A 132 2.40 0.40 12.50
CA VAL A 132 2.81 1.80 12.53
C VAL A 132 3.31 2.14 13.93
N SER A 133 4.43 2.85 13.99
CA SER A 133 4.95 3.40 15.23
C SER A 133 5.32 4.86 14.99
N THR A 134 4.76 5.75 15.80
CA THR A 134 5.08 7.17 15.77
C THR A 134 4.76 7.81 17.11
N ASN A 135 5.53 8.82 17.46
CA ASN A 135 5.27 9.64 18.63
C ASN A 135 4.60 10.95 18.25
N GLU A 136 4.29 11.14 16.99
CA GLU A 136 3.78 12.41 16.49
C GLU A 136 2.34 12.26 16.02
N THR A 137 1.56 13.31 16.24
CA THR A 137 0.23 13.40 15.63
C THR A 137 0.41 14.12 14.30
N MET A 138 -0.06 13.49 13.23
CA MET A 138 0.07 14.06 11.89
C MET A 138 -1.14 13.71 11.06
N THR A 139 -1.39 14.49 10.06
CA THR A 139 -2.53 14.30 9.15
C THR A 139 -2.02 14.29 7.72
N ASN A 140 -2.41 13.27 6.97
CA ASN A 140 -2.08 13.15 5.55
C ASN A 140 -0.58 13.17 5.26
N ALA A 141 0.22 12.64 6.19
CA ALA A 141 1.65 12.50 5.95
C ALA A 141 1.90 11.41 4.90
N LEU A 142 2.85 11.67 4.01
CA LEU A 142 3.30 10.66 3.05
C LEU A 142 4.26 9.72 3.78
N ALA A 143 3.76 8.60 4.24
CA ALA A 143 4.57 7.67 5.02
C ALA A 143 5.54 6.89 4.13
N ALA A 144 5.04 6.41 3.00
CA ALA A 144 5.82 5.55 2.10
C ALA A 144 5.24 5.61 0.70
N THR A 145 6.00 5.12 -0.26
CA THR A 145 5.55 4.98 -1.64
C THR A 145 5.61 3.50 -1.99
N VAL A 146 4.49 2.97 -2.48
CA VAL A 146 4.42 1.60 -3.00
C VAL A 146 4.42 1.68 -4.51
N ILE A 147 5.34 0.97 -5.14
CA ILE A 147 5.51 0.98 -6.59
C ILE A 147 5.17 -0.42 -7.11
N PHE A 148 4.11 -0.49 -7.91
CA PHE A 148 3.73 -1.71 -8.60
C PHE A 148 4.34 -1.69 -9.99
N THR A 149 5.10 -2.72 -10.34
CA THR A 149 5.54 -2.94 -11.72
C THR A 149 4.56 -3.90 -12.35
N ILE A 150 3.91 -3.47 -13.42
CA ILE A 150 2.84 -4.22 -14.06
C ILE A 150 3.24 -4.48 -15.51
N ALA A 151 3.06 -5.72 -15.95
CA ALA A 151 3.43 -6.13 -17.29
C ALA A 151 2.29 -6.90 -17.93
N ALA A 152 2.25 -6.88 -19.26
CA ALA A 152 1.34 -7.72 -20.01
C ALA A 152 1.78 -9.19 -19.87
N VAL A 153 0.82 -10.08 -19.77
CA VAL A 153 1.09 -11.52 -19.72
C VAL A 153 1.14 -12.04 -21.15
N ALA A 154 2.21 -12.77 -21.46
CA ALA A 154 2.36 -13.36 -22.77
C ALA A 154 1.27 -14.40 -22.98
N GLU A 155 0.63 -14.36 -24.16
CA GLU A 155 -0.40 -15.33 -24.51
C GLU A 155 0.21 -16.60 -25.09
N GLY A 156 -0.52 -17.68 -24.91
CA GLY A 156 -0.09 -18.96 -25.45
C GLY A 156 1.02 -19.60 -24.66
N GLY A 157 1.37 -18.99 -23.55
CA GLY A 157 2.39 -19.56 -22.67
C GLY A 157 1.84 -20.64 -21.77
#